data_65ad921bd41a73c07ca80ebf496a9d3d
#
_entry.id   65ad921bd41a73c07ca80ebf496a9d3d
#
_cell.length_a   1.000
_cell.length_b   1.000
_cell.length_c   1.000
_cell.angle_alpha   90.00
_cell.angle_beta   90.00
_cell.angle_gamma   90.00
#
_symmetry.space_group_name_H-M   'P 1'
#
loop_
_entity.id
_entity.type
_entity.pdbx_description
1 polymer ?
#
loop_
_entity_poly.entity_id
_entity_poly.type
_entity_poly.pdbx_seq_one_letter_code
_entity_poly.pdbx_strand_id
1 'polypeptide(L)'
;MRIKVCGLHPLRDVQLCINLGVNFLGFVFYKKSPRNIELVDVPKLKRYDKQNSFFTAVTVDPTDEFIKEIILGNFDYIQLHGSETKDRITEIQNMGFKIIKAIKVKDEQDIEKHKEFDNADI
;
A
#
# COMPACT_ATOMS: atom_id res chain seq x y z
N MET A 1 -7.37 5.89 17.39
CA MET A 1 -7.88 5.71 15.99
C MET A 1 -6.74 5.92 15.01
N ARG A 2 -6.66 5.11 13.95
CA ARG A 2 -5.69 5.29 12.86
C ARG A 2 -6.44 5.72 11.59
N ILE A 3 -5.86 6.67 10.85
CA ILE A 3 -6.46 7.24 9.65
C ILE A 3 -5.57 6.89 8.45
N LYS A 4 -6.20 6.46 7.37
CA LYS A 4 -5.53 6.26 6.07
C LYS A 4 -6.19 7.15 5.02
N VAL A 5 -5.39 7.93 4.30
CA VAL A 5 -5.80 8.68 3.11
C VAL A 5 -5.22 7.97 1.90
N CYS A 6 -6.07 7.61 0.95
CA CYS A 6 -5.69 6.80 -0.20
C CYS A 6 -5.87 7.52 -1.53
N GLY A 7 -4.97 7.26 -2.47
CA GLY A 7 -5.03 7.83 -3.82
C GLY A 7 -4.37 9.20 -3.92
N LEU A 8 -3.32 9.42 -3.15
CA LEU A 8 -2.53 10.65 -3.19
C LEU A 8 -1.65 10.71 -4.45
N HIS A 9 -1.42 11.92 -4.92
CA HIS A 9 -0.43 12.21 -5.94
C HIS A 9 0.91 12.57 -5.28
N PRO A 10 2.08 12.08 -5.78
CA PRO A 10 3.39 12.32 -5.13
C PRO A 10 3.78 13.78 -4.95
N LEU A 11 3.19 14.70 -5.69
CA LEU A 11 3.49 16.13 -5.64
C LEU A 11 2.36 16.97 -5.02
N ARG A 12 1.26 16.35 -4.59
CA ARG A 12 0.11 17.07 -4.03
C ARG A 12 -0.39 16.44 -2.74
N ASP A 13 -0.71 17.27 -1.76
CA ASP A 13 -1.38 16.93 -0.50
C ASP A 13 -0.61 15.99 0.44
N VAL A 14 0.55 15.47 0.03
CA VAL A 14 1.38 14.55 0.85
C VAL A 14 1.86 15.28 2.11
N GLN A 15 2.46 16.46 1.94
CA GLN A 15 2.97 17.24 3.09
C GLN A 15 1.83 17.66 4.03
N LEU A 16 0.67 18.01 3.47
CA LEU A 16 -0.51 18.35 4.27
C LEU A 16 -0.95 17.15 5.13
N CYS A 17 -1.04 15.96 4.55
CA CYS A 17 -1.40 14.75 5.27
C CYS A 17 -0.40 14.42 6.39
N ILE A 18 0.89 14.57 6.13
CA ILE A 18 1.94 14.37 7.14
C ILE A 18 1.77 15.36 8.28
N ASN A 19 1.58 16.64 7.98
CA ASN A 19 1.43 17.69 8.98
C ASN A 19 0.16 17.52 9.84
N LEU A 20 -0.89 16.93 9.27
CA LEU A 20 -2.13 16.60 9.99
C LEU A 20 -2.05 15.29 10.78
N GLY A 21 -0.91 14.58 10.74
CA GLY A 21 -0.72 13.35 11.49
C GLY A 21 -1.49 12.15 10.92
N VAL A 22 -1.77 12.14 9.61
CA VAL A 22 -2.36 10.97 8.95
C VAL A 22 -1.42 9.78 9.08
N ASN A 23 -1.93 8.63 9.55
CA ASN A 23 -1.10 7.47 9.85
C ASN A 23 -0.61 6.75 8.58
N PHE A 24 -1.48 6.59 7.58
CA PHE A 24 -1.14 5.87 6.34
C PHE A 24 -1.46 6.74 5.13
N LEU A 25 -0.48 6.95 4.27
CA LEU A 25 -0.62 7.67 3.01
C LEU A 25 -0.53 6.66 1.86
N GLY A 26 -1.64 6.48 1.14
CA GLY A 26 -1.79 5.50 0.08
C GLY A 26 -1.55 6.09 -1.31
N PHE A 27 -0.71 5.41 -2.09
CA PHE A 27 -0.39 5.73 -3.48
C PHE A 27 -0.80 4.55 -4.34
N VAL A 28 -1.66 4.78 -5.34
CA VAL A 28 -2.30 3.71 -6.11
C VAL A 28 -1.48 3.38 -7.36
N PHE A 29 -1.09 2.11 -7.47
CA PHE A 29 -0.42 1.54 -8.63
C PHE A 29 -1.35 0.53 -9.32
N TYR A 30 -2.40 1.05 -9.93
CA TYR A 30 -3.36 0.26 -10.69
C TYR A 30 -3.86 1.08 -11.87
N LYS A 31 -3.47 0.69 -13.08
CA LYS A 31 -3.71 1.46 -14.31
C LYS A 31 -5.17 1.80 -14.60
N LYS A 32 -6.10 0.98 -14.11
CA LYS A 32 -7.54 1.24 -14.26
C LYS A 32 -8.09 2.26 -13.27
N SER A 33 -7.31 2.64 -12.27
CA SER A 33 -7.71 3.68 -11.31
C SER A 33 -7.43 5.07 -11.86
N PRO A 34 -8.37 6.03 -11.72
CA PRO A 34 -8.11 7.43 -12.08
C PRO A 34 -7.06 8.09 -11.18
N ARG A 35 -6.73 7.46 -10.04
CA ARG A 35 -5.70 7.91 -9.09
C ARG A 35 -4.39 7.17 -9.24
N ASN A 36 -4.22 6.39 -10.31
CA ASN A 36 -2.99 5.67 -10.57
C ASN A 36 -1.81 6.64 -10.68
N ILE A 37 -0.69 6.28 -10.05
CA ILE A 37 0.60 6.96 -10.23
C ILE A 37 1.57 6.05 -10.99
N GLU A 38 2.54 6.66 -11.65
CA GLU A 38 3.53 5.93 -12.46
C GLU A 38 4.81 5.68 -11.66
N LEU A 39 5.56 4.65 -12.04
CA LEU A 39 6.84 4.31 -11.40
C LEU A 39 7.86 5.45 -11.45
N VAL A 40 7.82 6.29 -12.51
CA VAL A 40 8.69 7.46 -12.65
C VAL A 40 8.50 8.48 -11.52
N ASP A 41 7.33 8.49 -10.88
CA ASP A 41 7.03 9.39 -9.77
C ASP A 41 7.49 8.86 -8.41
N VAL A 42 7.80 7.58 -8.30
CA VAL A 42 8.19 6.93 -7.05
C VAL A 42 9.39 7.59 -6.36
N PRO A 43 10.50 7.91 -7.06
CA PRO A 43 11.65 8.58 -6.42
C PRO A 43 11.32 9.96 -5.84
N LYS A 44 10.28 10.63 -6.32
CA LYS A 44 9.86 11.96 -5.82
C LYS A 44 9.36 11.90 -4.38
N LEU A 45 8.92 10.73 -3.91
CA LEU A 45 8.45 10.51 -2.54
C LEU A 45 9.58 10.58 -1.50
N LYS A 46 10.83 10.40 -1.90
CA LYS A 46 11.99 10.50 -1.01
C LYS A 46 12.20 11.90 -0.42
N ARG A 47 11.60 12.93 -1.02
CA ARG A 47 11.71 14.31 -0.54
C ARG A 47 11.03 14.57 0.81
N TYR A 48 10.08 13.70 1.18
CA TYR A 48 9.25 13.91 2.36
C TYR A 48 9.89 13.30 3.60
N ASP A 49 9.95 14.08 4.69
CA ASP A 49 10.11 13.55 6.03
C ASP A 49 8.73 13.03 6.48
N LYS A 50 8.60 11.72 6.58
CA LYS A 50 7.33 11.07 6.89
C LYS A 50 6.86 11.28 8.32
N GLN A 51 7.75 11.71 9.23
CA GLN A 51 7.47 11.81 10.66
C GLN A 51 6.88 10.48 11.19
N ASN A 52 5.64 10.51 11.69
CA ASN A 52 4.93 9.32 12.18
C ASN A 52 3.98 8.68 11.15
N SER A 53 4.06 9.11 9.89
CA SER A 53 3.25 8.57 8.80
C SER A 53 3.94 7.42 8.10
N PHE A 54 3.16 6.48 7.57
CA PHE A 54 3.63 5.36 6.76
C PHE A 54 3.18 5.51 5.31
N PHE A 55 4.09 5.36 4.37
CA PHE A 55 3.75 5.31 2.95
C PHE A 55 3.32 3.90 2.58
N THR A 56 2.20 3.81 1.88
CA THR A 56 1.57 2.56 1.48
C THR A 56 1.41 2.50 -0.05
N ALA A 57 2.03 1.53 -0.69
CA ALA A 57 1.80 1.25 -2.10
C ALA A 57 0.55 0.36 -2.24
N VAL A 58 -0.48 0.87 -2.88
CA VAL A 58 -1.74 0.11 -3.13
C VAL A 58 -1.64 -0.56 -4.48
N THR A 59 -1.69 -1.89 -4.49
CA THR A 59 -1.39 -2.72 -5.66
C THR A 59 -2.45 -3.79 -5.89
N VAL A 60 -2.47 -4.34 -7.09
CA VAL A 60 -3.28 -5.50 -7.48
C VAL A 60 -2.35 -6.51 -8.13
N ASP A 61 -2.19 -7.67 -7.52
CA ASP A 61 -1.35 -8.79 -7.99
C ASP A 61 0.05 -8.35 -8.49
N PRO A 62 0.84 -7.63 -7.65
CA PRO A 62 2.11 -7.05 -8.08
C PRO A 62 3.15 -8.14 -8.39
N THR A 63 3.96 -7.90 -9.44
CA THR A 63 5.13 -8.73 -9.77
C THR A 63 6.33 -8.41 -8.90
N ASP A 64 7.31 -9.32 -8.83
CA ASP A 64 8.55 -9.08 -8.08
C ASP A 64 9.35 -7.90 -8.65
N GLU A 65 9.36 -7.75 -9.98
CA GLU A 65 10.00 -6.65 -10.67
C GLU A 65 9.39 -5.32 -10.23
N PHE A 66 8.06 -5.23 -10.20
CA PHE A 66 7.36 -4.05 -9.73
C PHE A 66 7.70 -3.73 -8.26
N ILE A 67 7.71 -4.74 -7.40
CA ILE A 67 8.03 -4.55 -5.97
C ILE A 67 9.46 -4.03 -5.78
N LYS A 68 10.41 -4.51 -6.57
CA LYS A 68 11.79 -3.99 -6.56
C LYS A 68 11.87 -2.51 -6.97
N GLU A 69 11.07 -2.09 -7.92
CA GLU A 69 11.03 -0.68 -8.34
C GLU A 69 10.45 0.24 -7.25
N ILE A 70 9.42 -0.20 -6.54
CA ILE A 70 8.81 0.63 -5.48
C ILE A 70 9.66 0.75 -4.22
N ILE A 71 10.65 -0.10 -4.01
CA ILE A 71 11.64 0.07 -2.92
C ILE A 71 12.25 1.48 -2.95
N LEU A 72 12.45 2.05 -4.14
CA LEU A 72 13.00 3.39 -4.30
C LEU A 72 12.13 4.52 -3.72
N GLY A 73 10.86 4.27 -3.47
CA GLY A 73 9.91 5.26 -2.96
C GLY A 73 9.83 5.35 -1.44
N ASN A 74 10.62 4.57 -0.70
CA ASN A 74 10.60 4.56 0.76
C ASN A 74 9.22 4.15 1.34
N PHE A 75 8.58 3.16 0.72
CA PHE A 75 7.34 2.58 1.20
C PHE A 75 7.56 1.68 2.42
N ASP A 76 6.64 1.75 3.37
CA ASP A 76 6.63 0.92 4.59
C ASP A 76 5.69 -0.27 4.42
N TYR A 77 4.57 -0.05 3.73
CA TYR A 77 3.51 -1.02 3.51
C TYR A 77 3.23 -1.22 2.03
N ILE A 78 2.87 -2.45 1.69
CA ILE A 78 2.17 -2.76 0.44
C ILE A 78 0.75 -3.21 0.79
N GLN A 79 -0.24 -2.56 0.21
CA GLN A 79 -1.63 -3.00 0.30
C GLN A 79 -1.97 -3.85 -0.92
N LEU A 80 -2.34 -5.08 -0.66
CA LEU A 80 -2.71 -6.08 -1.65
C LEU A 80 -4.23 -6.11 -1.83
N HIS A 81 -4.71 -5.75 -3.00
CA HIS A 81 -6.14 -5.59 -3.31
C HIS A 81 -6.64 -6.55 -4.39
N GLY A 82 -5.80 -7.51 -4.78
CA GLY A 82 -6.07 -8.52 -5.80
C GLY A 82 -6.33 -9.91 -5.21
N SER A 83 -5.90 -10.92 -5.96
CA SER A 83 -6.10 -12.34 -5.64
C SER A 83 -4.86 -12.97 -5.00
N GLU A 84 -4.04 -12.17 -4.31
CA GLU A 84 -2.81 -12.63 -3.69
C GLU A 84 -3.10 -13.67 -2.61
N THR A 85 -2.29 -14.74 -2.61
CA THR A 85 -2.38 -15.85 -1.66
C THR A 85 -1.64 -15.53 -0.36
N LYS A 86 -1.87 -16.35 0.68
CA LYS A 86 -1.12 -16.31 1.94
C LYS A 86 0.40 -16.47 1.71
N ASP A 87 0.80 -17.37 0.80
CA ASP A 87 2.21 -17.59 0.46
C ASP A 87 2.81 -16.34 -0.20
N ARG A 88 2.05 -15.69 -1.10
CA ARG A 88 2.49 -14.44 -1.73
C ARG A 88 2.68 -13.32 -0.71
N ILE A 89 1.85 -13.23 0.30
CA ILE A 89 2.02 -12.29 1.41
C ILE A 89 3.37 -12.51 2.08
N THR A 90 3.69 -13.76 2.44
CA THR A 90 4.95 -14.11 3.09
C THR A 90 6.17 -13.78 2.20
N GLU A 91 6.08 -14.06 0.90
CA GLU A 91 7.15 -13.71 -0.06
C GLU A 91 7.43 -12.19 -0.05
N ILE A 92 6.39 -11.37 -0.10
CA ILE A 92 6.54 -9.91 -0.12
C ILE A 92 7.06 -9.39 1.24
N GLN A 93 6.62 -9.98 2.35
CA GLN A 93 7.16 -9.65 3.67
C GLN A 93 8.67 -9.93 3.75
N ASN A 94 9.13 -11.02 3.17
CA ASN A 94 10.55 -11.37 3.07
C ASN A 94 11.35 -10.39 2.21
N MET A 95 10.70 -9.63 1.35
CA MET A 95 11.31 -8.52 0.58
C MET A 95 11.44 -7.23 1.39
N GLY A 96 10.97 -7.19 2.65
CA GLY A 96 11.14 -6.08 3.58
C GLY A 96 9.93 -5.18 3.77
N PHE A 97 8.76 -5.56 3.29
CA PHE A 97 7.52 -4.78 3.44
C PHE A 97 6.58 -5.36 4.49
N LYS A 98 5.82 -4.49 5.14
CA LYS A 98 4.61 -4.88 5.87
C LYS A 98 3.42 -4.94 4.93
N ILE A 99 2.47 -5.81 5.21
CA ILE A 99 1.34 -6.08 4.32
C ILE A 99 0.02 -5.65 4.95
N ILE A 100 -0.76 -4.92 4.14
CA ILE A 100 -2.19 -4.69 4.36
C ILE A 100 -2.94 -5.56 3.35
N LYS A 101 -3.76 -6.50 3.80
CA LYS A 101 -4.60 -7.29 2.90
C LYS A 101 -6.01 -6.73 2.85
N ALA A 102 -6.41 -6.24 1.67
CA ALA A 102 -7.78 -5.81 1.44
C ALA A 102 -8.64 -7.00 1.01
N ILE A 103 -9.78 -7.15 1.67
CA ILE A 103 -10.76 -8.21 1.40
C ILE A 103 -12.04 -7.54 0.90
N LYS A 104 -12.54 -8.00 -0.26
CA LYS A 104 -13.82 -7.54 -0.78
C LYS A 104 -14.95 -8.26 -0.05
N VAL A 105 -15.79 -7.52 0.61
CA VAL A 105 -16.92 -8.05 1.38
C VAL A 105 -18.23 -7.74 0.64
N LYS A 106 -18.97 -8.78 0.26
CA LYS A 106 -20.33 -8.70 -0.29
C LYS A 106 -21.36 -9.24 0.68
N ASP A 107 -20.97 -10.24 1.47
CA ASP A 107 -21.81 -10.92 2.46
C ASP A 107 -21.01 -11.34 3.69
N GLU A 108 -21.69 -11.95 4.67
CA GLU A 108 -21.06 -12.37 5.94
C GLU A 108 -20.00 -13.45 5.75
N GLN A 109 -20.13 -14.30 4.71
CA GLN A 109 -19.12 -15.35 4.44
C GLN A 109 -17.79 -14.75 3.98
N ASP A 110 -17.82 -13.61 3.31
CA ASP A 110 -16.60 -12.92 2.91
C ASP A 110 -15.81 -12.39 4.11
N ILE A 111 -16.49 -12.06 5.22
CA ILE A 111 -15.82 -11.61 6.45
C ILE A 111 -14.95 -12.74 7.01
N GLU A 112 -15.43 -13.99 6.96
CA GLU A 112 -14.66 -15.14 7.44
C GLU A 112 -13.35 -15.38 6.69
N LYS A 113 -13.22 -14.87 5.45
CA LYS A 113 -11.99 -14.97 4.64
C LYS A 113 -10.79 -14.28 5.30
N HIS A 114 -11.00 -13.35 6.26
CA HIS A 114 -9.88 -12.74 6.96
C HIS A 114 -8.98 -13.78 7.65
N LYS A 115 -9.54 -14.90 8.07
CA LYS A 115 -8.80 -15.99 8.71
C LYS A 115 -7.77 -16.66 7.78
N GLU A 116 -7.99 -16.57 6.46
CA GLU A 116 -7.06 -17.10 5.45
C GLU A 116 -5.78 -16.25 5.35
N PHE A 117 -5.84 -15.00 5.82
CA PHE A 117 -4.76 -14.02 5.70
C PHE A 117 -4.22 -13.57 7.06
N ASP A 118 -4.20 -14.49 8.03
CA ASP A 118 -3.73 -14.23 9.41
C ASP A 118 -2.25 -13.83 9.50
N ASN A 119 -1.48 -14.03 8.44
CA ASN A 119 -0.09 -13.60 8.32
C ASN A 119 0.07 -12.14 7.82
N ALA A 120 -0.98 -11.47 7.38
CA ALA A 120 -0.92 -10.06 7.05
C ALA A 120 -0.73 -9.19 8.31
N ASP A 121 -0.06 -8.05 8.17
CA ASP A 121 0.17 -7.13 9.31
C ASP A 121 -1.10 -6.34 9.68
N ILE A 122 -1.94 -6.08 8.69
CA ILE A 122 -3.25 -5.42 8.83
C ILE A 122 -4.25 -6.08 7.90
#